data_d5c719e4afd669444c65df53ad2e5af2
#
_entry.id   d5c719e4afd669444c65df53ad2e5af2
#
_cell.length_a   1.000
_cell.length_b   1.000
_cell.length_c   1.000
_cell.angle_alpha   90.00
_cell.angle_beta   90.00
_cell.angle_gamma   90.00
#
_symmetry.space_group_name_H-M   'P 1'
#
loop_
_entity.id
_entity.type
_entity.pdbx_description
1 polymer ?
#
loop_
_entity_poly.entity_id
_entity_poly.type
_entity_poly.pdbx_seq_one_letter_code
_entity_poly.pdbx_strand_id
1 'polypeptide(L)'
;MSDPQGTPANDPWAPQSPSQQNPAQGSVPSTPQVPQAAEAAQPAQQPWGAPQAPAQPEQAQPQQPWGVPQAQPAQPEQPWGAPQAQPQQQWGAAPQPAAAWQGAQGQGGTAWTVAQPGIIPLRPLTVGEILTGAFQAVRVNPQTMFGFAFAVMAVVALVETIFTAISIQALTNSLMSGNFSVYSMMSSFSGTIVSSLFSFVGTTFLAGMLALTVWDAVLGRKSTPADAWNRFSPRIVPVLLATLLLAAIQFGVTLVIVIVFFVLIGLVGAGAAGYVSSGDYSSAASSAGSMGLLIFLMVITLLCVLGFLSVKFAFISLAVILEGLGPVDALKRSWNLSKGSFWRILGRMIIIGLVVGVIGMVLGAIIGAIMGVGASLSTAMTTSLITSFLTTLVSAVIIPVQSSYQTLMYLDERMRKENLAPMIAEEAARI
;
A
#
# COMPACT_ATOMS: atom_id res chain seq x y z
N MET A 1 31.72 40.26 4.87
CA MET A 1 31.00 41.06 3.85
C MET A 1 30.21 40.09 2.98
N SER A 2 28.90 40.31 3.04
CA SER A 2 27.85 39.84 2.12
C SER A 2 27.46 38.34 2.15
N ASP A 3 26.48 38.08 2.97
CA ASP A 3 25.53 36.99 2.88
C ASP A 3 24.65 37.12 1.63
N PRO A 4 24.28 36.02 0.94
CA PRO A 4 23.09 35.99 0.13
C PRO A 4 22.05 35.09 0.79
N GLN A 5 21.02 35.70 1.35
CA GLN A 5 19.79 35.05 1.76
C GLN A 5 19.09 34.46 0.53
N GLY A 6 19.10 33.13 0.42
CA GLY A 6 18.26 32.38 -0.48
C GLY A 6 16.85 32.26 0.12
N THR A 7 15.86 32.83 -0.53
CA THR A 7 14.44 32.63 -0.24
C THR A 7 14.09 31.13 -0.31
N PRO A 8 13.40 30.58 0.68
CA PRO A 8 12.92 29.20 0.59
C PRO A 8 11.81 29.12 -0.45
N ALA A 9 11.98 28.21 -1.40
CA ALA A 9 10.94 27.85 -2.36
C ALA A 9 9.70 27.36 -1.61
N ASN A 10 8.53 27.87 -1.98
CA ASN A 10 7.23 27.43 -1.48
C ASN A 10 7.06 25.92 -1.66
N ASP A 11 7.16 25.19 -0.56
CA ASP A 11 6.83 23.78 -0.52
C ASP A 11 5.30 23.66 -0.36
N PRO A 12 4.56 23.14 -1.38
CA PRO A 12 3.10 23.06 -1.33
C PRO A 12 2.59 22.09 -0.25
N TRP A 13 3.48 21.42 0.47
CA TRP A 13 3.14 20.41 1.46
C TRP A 13 3.51 20.78 2.90
N ALA A 14 4.08 21.97 3.15
CA ALA A 14 4.39 22.41 4.50
C ALA A 14 3.10 22.62 5.31
N PRO A 15 3.00 22.07 6.53
CA PRO A 15 1.85 22.33 7.39
C PRO A 15 1.79 23.82 7.71
N GLN A 16 0.70 24.46 7.33
CA GLN A 16 0.44 25.86 7.69
C GLN A 16 0.24 25.94 9.20
N SER A 17 1.15 26.62 9.88
CA SER A 17 0.97 27.02 11.27
C SER A 17 -0.23 27.98 11.38
N PRO A 18 -1.07 27.87 12.43
CA PRO A 18 -2.17 28.82 12.61
C PRO A 18 -1.58 30.22 12.79
N SER A 19 -1.99 31.13 11.94
CA SER A 19 -1.64 32.54 12.01
C SER A 19 -2.07 33.11 13.35
N GLN A 20 -1.10 33.55 14.16
CA GLN A 20 -1.33 34.40 15.31
C GLN A 20 -1.87 35.74 14.81
N GLN A 21 -3.16 35.95 14.99
CA GLN A 21 -3.77 37.28 14.86
C GLN A 21 -3.37 38.08 16.11
N ASN A 22 -2.58 39.11 15.86
CA ASN A 22 -2.23 40.12 16.83
C ASN A 22 -3.45 41.03 17.09
N PRO A 23 -3.94 41.22 18.34
CA PRO A 23 -5.03 42.16 18.58
C PRO A 23 -4.48 43.58 18.71
N ALA A 24 -4.92 44.44 17.79
CA ALA A 24 -4.76 45.89 17.90
C ALA A 24 -5.63 46.42 19.06
N GLN A 25 -5.01 47.31 19.82
CA GLN A 25 -5.58 48.07 20.95
C GLN A 25 -6.74 48.95 20.51
N GLY A 26 -7.76 49.07 21.37
CA GLY A 26 -8.75 50.15 21.22
C GLY A 26 -9.98 50.02 22.12
N SER A 27 -9.93 50.73 23.26
CA SER A 27 -11.02 51.33 24.05
C SER A 27 -12.09 50.45 24.75
N VAL A 28 -12.03 50.50 26.07
CA VAL A 28 -13.10 50.22 27.04
C VAL A 28 -14.16 51.35 26.96
N PRO A 29 -15.48 51.12 27.15
CA PRO A 29 -16.05 51.31 28.49
C PRO A 29 -17.18 50.39 28.98
N SER A 30 -17.16 50.20 30.31
CA SER A 30 -18.28 50.12 31.25
C SER A 30 -19.23 48.91 31.27
N THR A 31 -19.08 48.14 32.33
CA THR A 31 -20.03 47.28 33.05
C THR A 31 -21.36 47.98 33.35
N PRO A 32 -22.52 47.25 33.50
CA PRO A 32 -22.94 46.89 34.85
C PRO A 32 -23.54 45.48 35.03
N GLN A 33 -23.14 44.91 36.16
CA GLN A 33 -23.88 44.19 37.19
C GLN A 33 -24.82 43.01 36.88
N VAL A 34 -24.39 41.93 37.51
CA VAL A 34 -25.08 40.71 37.91
C VAL A 34 -26.19 41.00 38.90
N PRO A 35 -27.27 40.15 38.97
CA PRO A 35 -27.59 39.54 40.23
C PRO A 35 -27.57 38.00 40.24
N GLN A 36 -27.15 37.51 41.37
CA GLN A 36 -27.01 36.12 41.81
C GLN A 36 -28.37 35.47 42.15
N ALA A 37 -28.25 34.14 42.18
CA ALA A 37 -28.87 33.15 43.07
C ALA A 37 -30.29 32.69 42.74
N ALA A 38 -30.50 31.39 42.62
CA ALA A 38 -30.81 30.34 43.57
C ALA A 38 -31.12 29.06 42.82
N GLU A 39 -30.43 28.00 43.17
CA GLU A 39 -30.75 26.85 44.03
C GLU A 39 -31.82 25.87 43.51
N ALA A 40 -31.32 24.68 43.26
CA ALA A 40 -31.86 23.32 43.44
C ALA A 40 -33.40 23.07 43.36
N ALA A 41 -33.81 22.09 42.54
CA ALA A 41 -34.61 20.94 42.96
C ALA A 41 -34.79 19.93 41.82
N GLN A 42 -34.65 18.66 42.19
CA GLN A 42 -34.94 17.44 41.42
C GLN A 42 -36.42 17.04 41.48
N PRO A 43 -36.83 15.87 40.99
CA PRO A 43 -37.71 15.71 39.81
C PRO A 43 -39.16 15.34 40.22
N ALA A 44 -40.14 15.60 39.37
CA ALA A 44 -41.49 15.12 39.59
C ALA A 44 -42.06 14.43 38.35
N GLN A 45 -42.63 13.33 38.64
CA GLN A 45 -43.37 12.30 37.92
C GLN A 45 -44.43 12.81 36.95
N GLN A 46 -44.62 12.05 35.88
CA GLN A 46 -45.76 12.15 34.95
C GLN A 46 -47.08 11.78 35.63
N PRO A 47 -48.18 12.41 35.27
CA PRO A 47 -49.51 11.80 35.36
C PRO A 47 -50.13 11.57 33.96
N TRP A 48 -50.81 10.48 33.92
CA TRP A 48 -51.66 9.96 32.86
C TRP A 48 -52.84 10.89 32.51
N GLY A 49 -53.18 10.94 31.23
CA GLY A 49 -54.58 11.07 30.80
C GLY A 49 -55.06 12.45 30.35
N ALA A 50 -55.12 12.65 29.02
CA ALA A 50 -56.17 13.50 28.42
C ALA A 50 -56.33 13.24 26.91
N PRO A 51 -57.43 13.64 26.26
CA PRO A 51 -58.15 12.78 25.33
C PRO A 51 -57.82 13.04 23.85
N GLN A 52 -58.19 12.03 23.05
CA GLN A 52 -58.09 12.04 21.57
C GLN A 52 -59.02 13.10 20.95
N ALA A 53 -58.48 13.87 20.02
CA ALA A 53 -59.22 14.70 19.07
C ALA A 53 -59.70 13.88 17.87
N PRO A 54 -60.81 14.25 17.19
CA PRO A 54 -61.53 13.35 16.29
C PRO A 54 -60.89 13.23 14.90
N ALA A 55 -61.08 12.04 14.30
CA ALA A 55 -60.64 11.62 12.98
C ALA A 55 -61.26 12.48 11.86
N GLN A 56 -60.40 12.85 10.89
CA GLN A 56 -60.83 13.39 9.60
C GLN A 56 -61.35 12.28 8.68
N PRO A 57 -62.32 12.54 7.83
CA PRO A 57 -62.93 11.52 6.98
C PRO A 57 -62.03 11.13 5.80
N GLU A 58 -61.97 9.84 5.59
CA GLU A 58 -61.35 9.13 4.51
C GLU A 58 -62.00 9.50 3.15
N GLN A 59 -61.26 10.07 2.22
CA GLN A 59 -61.71 10.26 0.84
C GLN A 59 -61.64 8.93 0.08
N ALA A 60 -62.82 8.43 -0.29
CA ALA A 60 -63.00 7.24 -1.12
C ALA A 60 -62.34 7.41 -2.51
N GLN A 61 -61.43 6.53 -2.87
CA GLN A 61 -60.97 6.34 -4.26
C GLN A 61 -62.04 5.59 -5.06
N PRO A 62 -62.31 5.99 -6.31
CA PRO A 62 -63.26 5.25 -7.17
C PRO A 62 -62.63 3.95 -7.66
N GLN A 63 -63.33 2.84 -7.49
CA GLN A 63 -62.99 1.53 -8.04
C GLN A 63 -63.12 1.55 -9.57
N GLN A 64 -62.09 1.11 -10.26
CA GLN A 64 -62.13 0.86 -11.71
C GLN A 64 -62.78 -0.51 -12.02
N PRO A 65 -63.65 -0.61 -13.02
CA PRO A 65 -64.28 -1.87 -13.43
C PRO A 65 -63.32 -2.75 -14.22
N TRP A 66 -63.41 -4.04 -13.98
CA TRP A 66 -62.72 -5.11 -14.70
C TRP A 66 -63.21 -5.22 -16.15
N GLY A 67 -62.21 -5.34 -17.08
CA GLY A 67 -62.38 -6.09 -18.31
C GLY A 67 -62.55 -5.31 -19.60
N VAL A 68 -61.42 -4.99 -20.26
CA VAL A 68 -61.30 -5.06 -21.75
C VAL A 68 -59.83 -5.39 -22.07
N PRO A 69 -59.52 -6.37 -22.93
CA PRO A 69 -58.15 -6.62 -23.39
C PRO A 69 -57.73 -5.55 -24.41
N GLN A 70 -56.69 -4.78 -24.08
CA GLN A 70 -56.06 -3.89 -25.07
C GLN A 70 -55.19 -4.72 -26.04
N ALA A 71 -55.55 -4.63 -27.32
CA ALA A 71 -54.77 -5.14 -28.41
C ALA A 71 -53.42 -4.42 -28.48
N GLN A 72 -52.33 -5.20 -28.56
CA GLN A 72 -50.99 -4.70 -28.87
C GLN A 72 -50.95 -4.21 -30.32
N PRO A 73 -50.30 -3.07 -30.59
CA PRO A 73 -49.98 -2.69 -31.97
C PRO A 73 -48.92 -3.63 -32.55
N ALA A 74 -49.21 -4.18 -33.72
CA ALA A 74 -48.31 -5.05 -34.51
C ALA A 74 -47.00 -4.35 -34.80
N GLN A 75 -45.87 -5.02 -34.50
CA GLN A 75 -44.56 -4.67 -35.03
C GLN A 75 -44.48 -4.95 -36.52
N PRO A 76 -43.88 -4.08 -37.35
CA PRO A 76 -43.65 -4.39 -38.76
C PRO A 76 -42.61 -5.49 -38.91
N GLU A 77 -42.93 -6.51 -39.63
CA GLU A 77 -42.04 -7.60 -40.05
C GLU A 77 -40.87 -7.05 -40.87
N GLN A 78 -39.64 -7.35 -40.47
CA GLN A 78 -38.44 -7.09 -41.27
C GLN A 78 -38.23 -8.20 -42.29
N PRO A 79 -37.96 -7.88 -43.60
CA PRO A 79 -37.66 -8.85 -44.60
C PRO A 79 -36.28 -9.47 -44.38
N TRP A 80 -36.19 -10.78 -44.48
CA TRP A 80 -34.97 -11.57 -44.54
C TRP A 80 -34.18 -11.29 -45.83
N GLY A 81 -32.90 -10.91 -45.70
CA GLY A 81 -31.96 -11.05 -46.78
C GLY A 81 -31.19 -9.80 -47.21
N ALA A 82 -30.14 -9.44 -46.46
CA ALA A 82 -28.94 -8.79 -47.04
C ALA A 82 -27.72 -9.09 -46.15
N PRO A 83 -26.55 -9.41 -46.75
CA PRO A 83 -25.33 -9.71 -45.95
C PRO A 83 -24.80 -8.44 -45.29
N GLN A 84 -24.52 -8.51 -43.97
CA GLN A 84 -23.83 -7.46 -43.26
C GLN A 84 -22.39 -7.34 -43.75
N ALA A 85 -22.06 -6.20 -44.31
CA ALA A 85 -20.70 -5.81 -44.63
C ALA A 85 -19.94 -5.57 -43.31
N GLN A 86 -18.83 -6.27 -43.10
CA GLN A 86 -17.85 -6.01 -42.02
C GLN A 86 -17.27 -4.61 -42.15
N PRO A 87 -17.12 -3.84 -41.08
CA PRO A 87 -16.36 -2.59 -41.14
C PRO A 87 -14.87 -2.91 -41.35
N GLN A 88 -14.32 -2.52 -42.46
CA GLN A 88 -12.89 -2.51 -42.73
C GLN A 88 -12.19 -1.58 -41.72
N GLN A 89 -11.21 -2.12 -41.02
CA GLN A 89 -10.26 -1.36 -40.23
C GLN A 89 -9.42 -0.46 -41.17
N GLN A 90 -9.70 0.81 -41.14
CA GLN A 90 -8.90 1.83 -41.82
C GLN A 90 -7.72 2.23 -40.92
N TRP A 91 -6.54 1.76 -41.25
CA TRP A 91 -5.27 2.21 -40.73
C TRP A 91 -4.91 3.54 -41.38
N GLY A 92 -4.77 4.59 -40.58
CA GLY A 92 -4.15 5.83 -41.03
C GLY A 92 -5.02 7.06 -40.86
N ALA A 93 -5.11 7.61 -39.68
CA ALA A 93 -5.39 9.03 -39.47
C ALA A 93 -4.67 9.51 -38.20
N ALA A 94 -3.97 10.62 -38.34
CA ALA A 94 -3.20 11.31 -37.30
C ALA A 94 -4.04 11.71 -36.08
N PRO A 95 -3.43 11.87 -34.88
CA PRO A 95 -4.18 12.21 -33.68
C PRO A 95 -4.73 13.64 -33.75
N GLN A 96 -6.06 13.75 -33.72
CA GLN A 96 -6.74 15.02 -33.44
C GLN A 96 -6.74 15.27 -31.93
N PRO A 97 -6.53 16.52 -31.48
CA PRO A 97 -6.58 16.85 -30.06
C PRO A 97 -8.02 16.97 -29.56
N ALA A 98 -8.25 16.32 -28.45
CA ALA A 98 -9.22 16.61 -27.40
C ALA A 98 -10.62 17.11 -27.79
N ALA A 99 -11.52 16.19 -28.12
CA ALA A 99 -12.97 16.36 -27.91
C ALA A 99 -13.66 15.01 -27.97
N ALA A 100 -13.75 14.29 -26.85
CA ALA A 100 -14.68 13.14 -26.69
C ALA A 100 -14.81 12.76 -25.22
N TRP A 101 -15.42 13.61 -24.43
CA TRP A 101 -16.03 13.22 -23.13
C TRP A 101 -17.56 13.21 -23.28
N GLN A 102 -18.07 12.48 -24.26
CA GLN A 102 -19.49 12.16 -24.39
C GLN A 102 -19.61 10.66 -24.62
N GLY A 103 -20.11 9.94 -23.62
CA GLY A 103 -20.48 8.55 -23.81
C GLY A 103 -20.38 7.66 -22.59
N ALA A 104 -21.16 7.93 -21.55
CA ALA A 104 -21.69 6.91 -20.63
C ALA A 104 -22.89 7.48 -19.88
N GLN A 105 -24.01 7.71 -20.59
CA GLN A 105 -25.31 7.85 -19.97
C GLN A 105 -25.86 6.46 -19.69
N GLY A 106 -25.59 5.92 -18.51
CA GLY A 106 -26.27 4.78 -17.91
C GLY A 106 -27.21 5.34 -16.83
N GLN A 107 -28.46 5.04 -16.97
CA GLN A 107 -29.66 5.48 -16.23
C GLN A 107 -29.51 5.50 -14.70
N GLY A 108 -30.05 6.55 -14.08
CA GLY A 108 -30.64 6.53 -12.72
C GLY A 108 -29.71 6.90 -11.60
N GLY A 109 -29.75 8.17 -11.20
CA GLY A 109 -29.13 8.69 -9.99
C GLY A 109 -28.45 10.01 -10.27
N THR A 110 -28.74 11.04 -9.48
CA THR A 110 -28.08 12.34 -9.52
C THR A 110 -26.57 12.16 -9.57
N ALA A 111 -26.02 12.15 -10.78
CA ALA A 111 -24.58 12.07 -11.04
C ALA A 111 -23.96 13.39 -10.61
N TRP A 112 -23.52 13.46 -9.35
CA TRP A 112 -22.47 14.38 -8.98
C TRP A 112 -21.30 14.06 -9.93
N THR A 113 -20.99 14.96 -10.82
CA THR A 113 -19.80 14.85 -11.68
C THR A 113 -18.59 15.00 -10.76
N VAL A 114 -18.14 13.85 -10.24
CA VAL A 114 -16.94 13.78 -9.41
C VAL A 114 -15.77 14.18 -10.28
N ALA A 115 -15.12 15.28 -9.94
CA ALA A 115 -13.95 15.75 -10.67
C ALA A 115 -12.91 14.62 -10.76
N GLN A 116 -12.47 14.30 -11.98
CA GLN A 116 -11.42 13.31 -12.23
C GLN A 116 -10.34 13.97 -13.09
N PRO A 117 -9.43 14.73 -12.49
CA PRO A 117 -8.38 15.42 -13.25
C PRO A 117 -7.37 14.45 -13.87
N GLY A 118 -7.12 13.31 -13.24
CA GLY A 118 -6.17 12.30 -13.68
C GLY A 118 -6.74 10.88 -13.66
N ILE A 119 -5.97 9.95 -13.11
CA ILE A 119 -6.26 8.50 -13.18
C ILE A 119 -7.30 8.01 -12.17
N ILE A 120 -7.70 8.80 -11.18
CA ILE A 120 -8.66 8.41 -10.14
C ILE A 120 -9.75 9.48 -9.94
N PRO A 121 -10.97 9.09 -9.57
CA PRO A 121 -12.01 10.03 -9.14
C PRO A 121 -11.67 10.60 -7.75
N LEU A 122 -11.95 11.89 -7.53
CA LEU A 122 -11.66 12.59 -6.28
C LEU A 122 -12.75 12.30 -5.21
N ARG A 123 -12.88 11.04 -4.84
CA ARG A 123 -13.77 10.54 -3.78
C ARG A 123 -13.14 9.33 -3.12
N PRO A 124 -13.66 8.87 -1.96
CA PRO A 124 -13.21 7.62 -1.37
C PRO A 124 -13.26 6.46 -2.36
N LEU A 125 -12.11 5.79 -2.55
CA LEU A 125 -11.92 4.77 -3.57
C LEU A 125 -12.34 3.39 -3.08
N THR A 126 -12.88 2.59 -3.99
CA THR A 126 -13.03 1.13 -3.82
C THR A 126 -11.72 0.42 -4.10
N VAL A 127 -11.61 -0.85 -3.67
CA VAL A 127 -10.40 -1.68 -3.93
C VAL A 127 -10.16 -1.85 -5.44
N GLY A 128 -11.23 -2.05 -6.21
CA GLY A 128 -11.15 -2.17 -7.67
C GLY A 128 -10.64 -0.89 -8.34
N GLU A 129 -11.09 0.28 -7.88
CA GLU A 129 -10.63 1.58 -8.38
C GLU A 129 -9.16 1.84 -8.06
N ILE A 130 -8.70 1.44 -6.85
CA ILE A 130 -7.28 1.53 -6.49
C ILE A 130 -6.44 0.63 -7.40
N LEU A 131 -6.89 -0.62 -7.63
CA LEU A 131 -6.19 -1.57 -8.49
C LEU A 131 -6.15 -1.09 -9.95
N THR A 132 -7.30 -0.67 -10.49
CA THR A 132 -7.40 -0.14 -11.86
C THR A 132 -6.57 1.13 -12.02
N GLY A 133 -6.63 2.04 -11.05
CA GLY A 133 -5.82 3.25 -11.01
C GLY A 133 -4.31 2.95 -10.95
N ALA A 134 -3.90 1.92 -10.22
CA ALA A 134 -2.50 1.49 -10.19
C ALA A 134 -1.99 1.05 -11.57
N PHE A 135 -2.77 0.27 -12.31
CA PHE A 135 -2.44 -0.09 -13.68
C PHE A 135 -2.49 1.10 -14.64
N GLN A 136 -3.44 2.02 -14.46
CA GLN A 136 -3.50 3.24 -15.25
C GLN A 136 -2.29 4.14 -15.02
N ALA A 137 -1.82 4.30 -13.77
CA ALA A 137 -0.61 5.06 -13.45
C ALA A 137 0.61 4.55 -14.25
N VAL A 138 0.77 3.22 -14.30
CA VAL A 138 1.85 2.59 -15.08
C VAL A 138 1.67 2.82 -16.58
N ARG A 139 0.45 2.76 -17.10
CA ARG A 139 0.16 2.99 -18.53
C ARG A 139 0.37 4.44 -18.97
N VAL A 140 0.12 5.40 -18.09
CA VAL A 140 0.31 6.85 -18.40
C VAL A 140 1.78 7.20 -18.52
N ASN A 141 2.66 6.61 -17.68
CA ASN A 141 4.08 6.91 -17.62
C ASN A 141 4.96 5.65 -17.70
N PRO A 142 4.84 4.79 -18.74
CA PRO A 142 5.53 3.50 -18.77
C PRO A 142 7.06 3.66 -18.82
N GLN A 143 7.57 4.64 -19.58
CA GLN A 143 9.02 4.88 -19.70
C GLN A 143 9.64 5.27 -18.36
N THR A 144 9.02 6.19 -17.63
CA THR A 144 9.51 6.62 -16.32
C THR A 144 9.41 5.48 -15.31
N MET A 145 8.28 4.79 -15.24
CA MET A 145 8.07 3.74 -14.25
C MET A 145 8.92 2.51 -14.48
N PHE A 146 8.88 1.94 -15.69
CA PHE A 146 9.68 0.76 -16.00
C PHE A 146 11.16 1.09 -16.20
N GLY A 147 11.49 2.26 -16.78
CA GLY A 147 12.89 2.68 -16.97
C GLY A 147 13.64 2.77 -15.65
N PHE A 148 13.07 3.44 -14.64
CA PHE A 148 13.66 3.46 -13.29
C PHE A 148 13.66 2.09 -12.62
N ALA A 149 12.56 1.33 -12.75
CA ALA A 149 12.47 0.03 -12.14
C ALA A 149 13.56 -0.91 -12.67
N PHE A 150 13.74 -1.00 -13.98
CA PHE A 150 14.77 -1.84 -14.57
C PHE A 150 16.19 -1.34 -14.24
N ALA A 151 16.43 -0.03 -14.29
CA ALA A 151 17.76 0.53 -13.99
C ALA A 151 18.17 0.23 -12.53
N VAL A 152 17.28 0.52 -11.57
CA VAL A 152 17.56 0.28 -10.15
C VAL A 152 17.65 -1.21 -9.83
N MET A 153 16.67 -2.01 -10.30
CA MET A 153 16.64 -3.44 -10.01
C MET A 153 17.76 -4.22 -10.71
N ALA A 154 18.27 -3.76 -11.85
CA ALA A 154 19.48 -4.35 -12.47
C ALA A 154 20.71 -4.16 -11.59
N VAL A 155 20.90 -2.98 -10.99
CA VAL A 155 21.98 -2.73 -10.04
C VAL A 155 21.82 -3.59 -8.78
N VAL A 156 20.62 -3.64 -8.23
CA VAL A 156 20.30 -4.49 -7.07
C VAL A 156 20.57 -5.96 -7.39
N ALA A 157 20.09 -6.46 -8.54
CA ALA A 157 20.28 -7.84 -8.97
C ALA A 157 21.76 -8.21 -9.12
N LEU A 158 22.58 -7.31 -9.68
CA LEU A 158 24.02 -7.54 -9.79
C LEU A 158 24.68 -7.66 -8.42
N VAL A 159 24.38 -6.73 -7.51
CA VAL A 159 24.93 -6.74 -6.15
C VAL A 159 24.47 -8.00 -5.39
N GLU A 160 23.18 -8.30 -5.41
CA GLU A 160 22.63 -9.51 -4.77
C GLU A 160 23.27 -10.79 -5.30
N THR A 161 23.46 -10.89 -6.63
CA THR A 161 24.08 -12.07 -7.25
C THR A 161 25.52 -12.24 -6.80
N ILE A 162 26.30 -11.15 -6.67
CA ILE A 162 27.68 -11.21 -6.17
C ILE A 162 27.71 -11.73 -4.73
N PHE A 163 26.89 -11.17 -3.83
CA PHE A 163 26.86 -11.61 -2.44
C PHE A 163 26.29 -13.02 -2.27
N THR A 164 25.34 -13.41 -3.10
CA THR A 164 24.82 -14.79 -3.15
C THR A 164 25.91 -15.76 -3.58
N ALA A 165 26.71 -15.41 -4.58
CA ALA A 165 27.86 -16.24 -5.02
C ALA A 165 28.87 -16.46 -3.89
N ILE A 166 29.23 -15.39 -3.17
CA ILE A 166 30.13 -15.46 -2.01
C ILE A 166 29.56 -16.38 -0.92
N SER A 167 28.27 -16.22 -0.61
CA SER A 167 27.58 -17.03 0.42
C SER A 167 27.49 -18.51 0.06
N ILE A 168 27.16 -18.83 -1.20
CA ILE A 168 27.09 -20.20 -1.70
C ILE A 168 28.49 -20.84 -1.67
N GLN A 169 29.52 -20.11 -2.10
CA GLN A 169 30.89 -20.62 -2.08
C GLN A 169 31.39 -20.91 -0.66
N ALA A 170 31.11 -20.03 0.30
CA ALA A 170 31.45 -20.23 1.71
C ALA A 170 30.75 -21.48 2.29
N LEU A 171 29.45 -21.66 1.99
CA LEU A 171 28.69 -22.82 2.43
C LEU A 171 29.22 -24.12 1.80
N THR A 172 29.49 -24.13 0.51
CA THR A 172 30.01 -25.30 -0.19
C THR A 172 31.39 -25.72 0.32
N ASN A 173 32.28 -24.75 0.55
CA ASN A 173 33.58 -25.05 1.15
C ASN A 173 33.46 -25.67 2.54
N SER A 174 32.50 -25.22 3.35
CA SER A 174 32.22 -25.79 4.68
C SER A 174 31.68 -27.21 4.62
N LEU A 175 30.77 -27.48 3.67
CA LEU A 175 30.22 -28.82 3.42
C LEU A 175 31.29 -29.81 2.93
N MET A 176 32.13 -29.37 2.00
CA MET A 176 33.16 -30.23 1.40
C MET A 176 34.33 -30.51 2.36
N SER A 177 34.67 -29.54 3.22
CA SER A 177 35.76 -29.71 4.21
C SER A 177 35.31 -30.44 5.47
N GLY A 178 34.01 -30.66 5.67
CA GLY A 178 33.43 -31.19 6.91
C GLY A 178 33.61 -30.27 8.12
N ASN A 179 34.17 -29.09 7.92
CA ASN A 179 34.45 -28.08 8.96
C ASN A 179 33.29 -27.08 9.07
N PHE A 180 32.28 -27.45 9.83
CA PHE A 180 31.22 -26.49 10.24
C PHE A 180 31.75 -25.59 11.36
N SER A 181 32.48 -24.55 10.99
CA SER A 181 32.91 -23.55 11.97
C SER A 181 31.89 -22.43 12.12
N VAL A 182 31.87 -21.82 13.30
CA VAL A 182 31.06 -20.60 13.54
C VAL A 182 31.42 -19.52 12.51
N TYR A 183 32.69 -19.45 12.09
CA TYR A 183 33.14 -18.52 11.06
C TYR A 183 32.46 -18.74 9.69
N SER A 184 32.31 -19.99 9.24
CA SER A 184 31.65 -20.29 7.97
C SER A 184 30.16 -19.98 8.01
N MET A 185 29.49 -20.20 9.14
CA MET A 185 28.11 -19.75 9.34
C MET A 185 28.01 -18.23 9.33
N MET A 186 28.86 -17.52 10.07
CA MET A 186 28.85 -16.06 10.10
C MET A 186 29.12 -15.44 8.72
N SER A 187 30.04 -16.01 7.92
CA SER A 187 30.32 -15.51 6.57
C SER A 187 29.13 -15.66 5.63
N SER A 188 28.38 -16.76 5.72
CA SER A 188 27.15 -16.98 4.93
C SER A 188 26.04 -16.01 5.36
N PHE A 189 25.86 -15.78 6.66
CA PHE A 189 24.88 -14.81 7.16
C PHE A 189 25.25 -13.37 6.81
N SER A 190 26.53 -13.00 6.85
CA SER A 190 26.96 -11.64 6.51
C SER A 190 26.65 -11.27 5.06
N GLY A 191 26.87 -12.18 4.12
CA GLY A 191 26.50 -12.00 2.72
C GLY A 191 25.00 -11.78 2.54
N THR A 192 24.18 -12.57 3.22
CA THR A 192 22.72 -12.42 3.20
C THR A 192 22.27 -11.08 3.79
N ILE A 193 22.85 -10.63 4.90
CA ILE A 193 22.51 -9.33 5.51
C ILE A 193 22.86 -8.19 4.56
N VAL A 194 24.05 -8.19 3.96
CA VAL A 194 24.49 -7.13 3.06
C VAL A 194 23.60 -7.08 1.81
N SER A 195 23.31 -8.23 1.19
CA SER A 195 22.41 -8.27 0.02
C SER A 195 21.00 -7.77 0.37
N SER A 196 20.46 -8.15 1.54
CA SER A 196 19.16 -7.70 1.99
C SER A 196 19.11 -6.19 2.25
N LEU A 197 20.16 -5.61 2.82
CA LEU A 197 20.25 -4.16 3.01
C LEU A 197 20.30 -3.43 1.66
N PHE A 198 21.02 -3.95 0.70
CA PHE A 198 21.12 -3.36 -0.65
C PHE A 198 19.76 -3.40 -1.37
N SER A 199 19.08 -4.54 -1.31
CA SER A 199 17.73 -4.72 -1.84
C SER A 199 16.73 -3.77 -1.17
N PHE A 200 16.80 -3.66 0.15
CA PHE A 200 15.96 -2.76 0.92
C PHE A 200 16.16 -1.28 0.53
N VAL A 201 17.40 -0.84 0.41
CA VAL A 201 17.71 0.53 -0.04
C VAL A 201 17.23 0.76 -1.47
N GLY A 202 17.53 -0.16 -2.39
CA GLY A 202 17.13 -0.06 -3.79
C GLY A 202 15.62 -0.02 -3.99
N THR A 203 14.89 -0.92 -3.32
CA THR A 203 13.41 -0.95 -3.40
C THR A 203 12.76 0.26 -2.76
N THR A 204 13.29 0.76 -1.63
CA THR A 204 12.83 1.99 -0.99
C THR A 204 13.03 3.21 -1.88
N PHE A 205 14.20 3.31 -2.48
CA PHE A 205 14.54 4.36 -3.44
C PHE A 205 13.58 4.34 -4.63
N LEU A 206 13.40 3.18 -5.23
CA LEU A 206 12.49 3.00 -6.36
C LEU A 206 11.05 3.33 -6.01
N ALA A 207 10.54 2.84 -4.88
CA ALA A 207 9.18 3.15 -4.41
C ALA A 207 8.98 4.66 -4.22
N GLY A 208 10.00 5.37 -3.75
CA GLY A 208 9.97 6.82 -3.58
C GLY A 208 9.82 7.58 -4.89
N MET A 209 10.63 7.26 -5.89
CA MET A 209 10.54 7.87 -7.21
C MET A 209 9.20 7.59 -7.88
N LEU A 210 8.74 6.32 -7.78
CA LEU A 210 7.47 5.91 -8.38
C LEU A 210 6.28 6.60 -7.73
N ALA A 211 6.31 6.84 -6.41
CA ALA A 211 5.25 7.55 -5.72
C ALA A 211 5.03 8.98 -6.25
N LEU A 212 6.11 9.70 -6.57
CA LEU A 212 6.01 11.03 -7.19
C LEU A 212 5.42 10.97 -8.61
N THR A 213 5.83 9.96 -9.38
CA THR A 213 5.27 9.73 -10.73
C THR A 213 3.77 9.39 -10.68
N VAL A 214 3.34 8.60 -9.68
CA VAL A 214 1.92 8.32 -9.44
C VAL A 214 1.16 9.58 -9.03
N TRP A 215 1.76 10.41 -8.18
CA TRP A 215 1.15 11.69 -7.81
C TRP A 215 0.90 12.58 -9.03
N ASP A 216 1.88 12.70 -9.93
CA ASP A 216 1.71 13.44 -11.18
C ASP A 216 0.60 12.85 -12.06
N ALA A 217 0.50 11.52 -12.14
CA ALA A 217 -0.57 10.85 -12.87
C ALA A 217 -1.97 11.10 -12.25
N VAL A 218 -2.07 11.24 -10.93
CA VAL A 218 -3.31 11.62 -10.23
C VAL A 218 -3.73 13.05 -10.58
N LEU A 219 -2.76 13.94 -10.75
CA LEU A 219 -2.99 15.32 -11.19
C LEU A 219 -3.23 15.44 -12.72
N GLY A 220 -3.14 14.34 -13.47
CA GLY A 220 -3.29 14.34 -14.94
C GLY A 220 -2.02 14.74 -15.71
N ARG A 221 -0.87 14.83 -15.03
CA ARG A 221 0.42 15.18 -15.67
C ARG A 221 1.21 13.95 -16.08
N LYS A 222 2.00 14.11 -17.14
CA LYS A 222 3.08 13.16 -17.48
C LYS A 222 4.36 13.61 -16.80
N SER A 223 4.99 12.70 -16.05
CA SER A 223 6.25 12.94 -15.36
C SER A 223 7.40 12.48 -16.24
N THR A 224 8.43 13.33 -16.41
CA THR A 224 9.68 12.89 -17.02
C THR A 224 10.60 12.25 -15.98
N PRO A 225 11.52 11.35 -16.38
CA PRO A 225 12.51 10.80 -15.48
C PRO A 225 13.33 11.88 -14.75
N ALA A 226 13.73 12.94 -15.44
CA ALA A 226 14.51 14.02 -14.86
C ALA A 226 13.73 14.78 -13.78
N ASP A 227 12.45 15.08 -14.01
CA ASP A 227 11.60 15.78 -13.04
C ASP A 227 11.39 14.91 -11.78
N ALA A 228 11.11 13.63 -11.95
CA ALA A 228 10.96 12.70 -10.84
C ALA A 228 12.26 12.63 -10.01
N TRP A 229 13.42 12.57 -10.65
CA TRP A 229 14.72 12.58 -9.99
C TRP A 229 14.96 13.87 -9.21
N ASN A 230 14.79 15.03 -9.85
CA ASN A 230 15.04 16.32 -9.22
C ASN A 230 14.16 16.55 -7.98
N ARG A 231 12.92 16.08 -8.00
CA ARG A 231 11.99 16.17 -6.87
C ARG A 231 12.26 15.14 -5.77
N PHE A 232 12.79 13.98 -6.13
CA PHE A 232 13.10 12.91 -5.18
C PHE A 232 14.47 13.08 -4.51
N SER A 233 15.49 13.55 -5.23
CA SER A 233 16.88 13.61 -4.75
C SER A 233 17.06 14.30 -3.39
N PRO A 234 16.41 15.43 -3.06
CA PRO A 234 16.56 16.06 -1.75
C PRO A 234 15.88 15.25 -0.62
N ARG A 235 15.00 14.30 -0.97
CA ARG A 235 14.25 13.47 -0.01
C ARG A 235 14.85 12.08 0.22
N ILE A 236 15.93 11.73 -0.50
CA ILE A 236 16.59 10.41 -0.39
C ILE A 236 17.01 10.13 1.05
N VAL A 237 17.73 11.05 1.69
CA VAL A 237 18.24 10.85 3.06
C VAL A 237 17.11 10.75 4.09
N PRO A 238 16.11 11.64 4.11
CA PRO A 238 14.95 11.47 5.00
C PRO A 238 14.20 10.15 4.81
N VAL A 239 14.00 9.70 3.57
CA VAL A 239 13.32 8.43 3.26
C VAL A 239 14.14 7.25 3.76
N LEU A 240 15.45 7.23 3.47
CA LEU A 240 16.34 6.17 3.95
C LEU A 240 16.39 6.11 5.48
N LEU A 241 16.48 7.25 6.15
CA LEU A 241 16.45 7.29 7.62
C LEU A 241 15.12 6.80 8.19
N ALA A 242 13.99 7.17 7.59
CA ALA A 242 12.67 6.75 8.04
C ALA A 242 12.48 5.22 7.86
N THR A 243 12.91 4.68 6.73
CA THR A 243 12.82 3.25 6.46
C THR A 243 13.83 2.43 7.27
N LEU A 244 15.04 2.96 7.51
CA LEU A 244 16.02 2.35 8.39
C LEU A 244 15.52 2.32 9.84
N LEU A 245 14.89 3.39 10.32
CA LEU A 245 14.25 3.45 11.64
C LEU A 245 13.15 2.40 11.76
N LEU A 246 12.31 2.24 10.73
CA LEU A 246 11.31 1.17 10.69
C LEU A 246 11.94 -0.22 10.71
N ALA A 247 12.98 -0.42 9.90
CA ALA A 247 13.73 -1.68 9.87
C ALA A 247 14.34 -2.01 11.24
N ALA A 248 14.89 -1.02 11.93
CA ALA A 248 15.43 -1.19 13.27
C ALA A 248 14.35 -1.57 14.30
N ILE A 249 13.16 -0.96 14.22
CA ILE A 249 12.02 -1.32 15.09
C ILE A 249 11.59 -2.76 14.80
N GLN A 250 11.39 -3.12 13.53
CA GLN A 250 10.98 -4.47 13.14
C GLN A 250 12.03 -5.52 13.54
N PHE A 251 13.31 -5.22 13.32
CA PHE A 251 14.42 -6.08 13.73
C PHE A 251 14.46 -6.28 15.25
N GLY A 252 14.35 -5.20 16.03
CA GLY A 252 14.35 -5.27 17.49
C GLY A 252 13.19 -6.12 18.01
N VAL A 253 11.98 -5.92 17.50
CA VAL A 253 10.80 -6.73 17.85
C VAL A 253 10.98 -8.19 17.47
N THR A 254 11.47 -8.46 16.26
CA THR A 254 11.75 -9.82 15.80
C THR A 254 12.79 -10.50 16.69
N LEU A 255 13.88 -9.79 17.01
CA LEU A 255 14.94 -10.31 17.88
C LEU A 255 14.43 -10.71 19.26
N VAL A 256 13.61 -9.87 19.88
CA VAL A 256 13.00 -10.18 21.19
C VAL A 256 12.14 -11.44 21.11
N ILE A 257 11.26 -11.53 20.08
CA ILE A 257 10.40 -12.72 19.89
C ILE A 257 11.26 -13.97 19.70
N VAL A 258 12.25 -13.92 18.81
CA VAL A 258 13.13 -15.07 18.51
C VAL A 258 13.90 -15.49 19.76
N ILE A 259 14.46 -14.57 20.54
CA ILE A 259 15.20 -14.90 21.79
C ILE A 259 14.26 -15.57 22.79
N VAL A 260 13.04 -15.05 23.00
CA VAL A 260 12.09 -15.65 23.94
C VAL A 260 11.76 -17.10 23.54
N PHE A 261 11.41 -17.30 22.28
CA PHE A 261 11.08 -18.66 21.80
C PHE A 261 12.31 -19.58 21.77
N PHE A 262 13.48 -19.06 21.43
CA PHE A 262 14.72 -19.85 21.47
C PHE A 262 15.05 -20.36 22.87
N VAL A 263 14.87 -19.52 23.90
CA VAL A 263 15.03 -19.93 25.30
C VAL A 263 14.00 -21.01 25.65
N LEU A 264 12.72 -20.85 25.29
CA LEU A 264 11.67 -21.83 25.55
C LEU A 264 11.96 -23.17 24.88
N ILE A 265 12.36 -23.15 23.60
CA ILE A 265 12.73 -24.34 22.83
C ILE A 265 13.97 -25.03 23.45
N GLY A 266 14.95 -24.22 23.89
CA GLY A 266 16.14 -24.73 24.56
C GLY A 266 15.85 -25.42 25.88
N LEU A 267 14.93 -24.88 26.69
CA LEU A 267 14.50 -25.53 27.94
C LEU A 267 13.81 -26.88 27.70
N VAL A 268 12.90 -26.93 26.69
CA VAL A 268 12.25 -28.20 26.32
C VAL A 268 13.25 -29.20 25.72
N GLY A 269 14.20 -28.73 24.90
CA GLY A 269 15.26 -29.55 24.32
C GLY A 269 16.21 -30.13 25.36
N ALA A 270 16.56 -29.36 26.38
CA ALA A 270 17.36 -29.85 27.50
C ALA A 270 16.62 -31.00 28.29
N GLY A 271 15.31 -30.83 28.50
CA GLY A 271 14.46 -31.90 29.07
C GLY A 271 14.43 -33.15 28.19
N ALA A 272 14.27 -32.97 26.86
CA ALA A 272 14.28 -34.07 25.90
C ALA A 272 15.60 -34.86 25.92
N ALA A 273 16.74 -34.19 26.00
CA ALA A 273 18.05 -34.83 26.13
C ALA A 273 18.18 -35.64 27.40
N GLY A 274 17.59 -35.16 28.51
CA GLY A 274 17.52 -35.90 29.80
C GLY A 274 16.71 -37.21 29.68
N TYR A 275 15.56 -37.16 28.98
CA TYR A 275 14.75 -38.35 28.73
C TYR A 275 15.47 -39.39 27.84
N VAL A 276 16.16 -38.94 26.79
CA VAL A 276 16.95 -39.82 25.93
C VAL A 276 18.08 -40.50 26.73
N SER A 277 18.77 -39.77 27.61
CA SER A 277 19.85 -40.30 28.45
C SER A 277 19.35 -41.32 29.50
N SER A 278 18.10 -41.19 29.94
CA SER A 278 17.46 -42.17 30.84
C SER A 278 16.79 -43.34 30.14
N GLY A 279 16.79 -43.39 28.80
CA GLY A 279 16.15 -44.43 28.01
C GLY A 279 14.63 -44.29 27.85
N ASP A 280 14.06 -43.16 28.26
CA ASP A 280 12.63 -42.85 28.09
C ASP A 280 12.36 -42.19 26.78
N TYR A 281 12.30 -42.97 25.72
CA TYR A 281 12.05 -42.45 24.36
C TYR A 281 10.62 -41.94 24.16
N SER A 282 9.65 -42.37 24.98
CA SER A 282 8.27 -41.90 24.90
C SER A 282 8.15 -40.46 25.35
N SER A 283 8.80 -40.07 26.44
CA SER A 283 8.88 -38.74 26.95
C SER A 283 9.76 -37.83 26.04
N ALA A 284 10.82 -38.38 25.45
CA ALA A 284 11.61 -37.68 24.45
C ALA A 284 10.79 -37.36 23.18
N ALA A 285 9.96 -38.28 22.69
CA ALA A 285 9.08 -38.06 21.55
C ALA A 285 8.01 -37.00 21.83
N SER A 286 7.42 -36.98 23.03
CA SER A 286 6.46 -35.96 23.44
C SER A 286 7.10 -34.56 23.54
N SER A 287 8.36 -34.48 23.97
CA SER A 287 9.12 -33.22 23.98
C SER A 287 9.41 -32.74 22.57
N ALA A 288 9.67 -33.59 21.59
CA ALA A 288 9.83 -33.21 20.19
C ALA A 288 8.52 -32.59 19.63
N GLY A 289 7.36 -33.17 20.00
CA GLY A 289 6.05 -32.60 19.66
C GLY A 289 5.84 -31.19 20.26
N SER A 290 6.23 -31.01 21.52
CA SER A 290 6.13 -29.65 22.15
C SER A 290 7.09 -28.65 21.56
N MET A 291 8.29 -29.05 21.13
CA MET A 291 9.19 -28.16 20.35
C MET A 291 8.57 -27.74 19.01
N GLY A 292 7.94 -28.68 18.30
CA GLY A 292 7.21 -28.38 17.07
C GLY A 292 6.09 -27.35 17.29
N LEU A 293 5.33 -27.52 18.38
CA LEU A 293 4.28 -26.54 18.75
C LEU A 293 4.86 -25.17 19.08
N LEU A 294 5.98 -25.08 19.82
CA LEU A 294 6.64 -23.81 20.11
C LEU A 294 7.12 -23.12 18.84
N ILE A 295 7.71 -23.84 17.89
CA ILE A 295 8.12 -23.29 16.59
C ILE A 295 6.90 -22.77 15.83
N PHE A 296 5.81 -23.54 15.81
CA PHE A 296 4.56 -23.11 15.17
C PHE A 296 4.00 -21.83 15.79
N LEU A 297 3.95 -21.74 17.12
CA LEU A 297 3.52 -20.56 17.85
C LEU A 297 4.45 -19.37 17.59
N MET A 298 5.76 -19.59 17.51
CA MET A 298 6.73 -18.56 17.15
C MET A 298 6.43 -17.98 15.76
N VAL A 299 6.21 -18.82 14.78
CA VAL A 299 5.90 -18.37 13.39
C VAL A 299 4.60 -17.58 13.37
N ILE A 300 3.55 -18.04 14.04
CA ILE A 300 2.27 -17.32 14.13
C ILE A 300 2.46 -15.98 14.82
N THR A 301 3.19 -15.93 15.94
CA THR A 301 3.46 -14.68 16.66
C THR A 301 4.22 -13.68 15.78
N LEU A 302 5.24 -14.13 15.06
CA LEU A 302 5.99 -13.31 14.11
C LEU A 302 5.06 -12.78 12.99
N LEU A 303 4.26 -13.64 12.38
CA LEU A 303 3.32 -13.22 11.33
C LEU A 303 2.32 -12.19 11.84
N CYS A 304 1.74 -12.38 13.02
CA CYS A 304 0.78 -11.44 13.61
C CYS A 304 1.42 -10.11 13.96
N VAL A 305 2.58 -10.12 14.63
CA VAL A 305 3.23 -8.90 15.09
C VAL A 305 3.82 -8.11 13.92
N LEU A 306 4.54 -8.78 13.01
CA LEU A 306 5.10 -8.10 11.83
C LEU A 306 3.99 -7.65 10.86
N GLY A 307 2.92 -8.41 10.71
CA GLY A 307 1.73 -8.01 9.96
C GLY A 307 1.07 -6.77 10.57
N PHE A 308 0.93 -6.72 11.89
CA PHE A 308 0.43 -5.54 12.59
C PHE A 308 1.31 -4.31 12.37
N LEU A 309 2.62 -4.44 12.54
CA LEU A 309 3.57 -3.37 12.30
C LEU A 309 3.58 -2.89 10.85
N SER A 310 3.50 -3.84 9.89
CA SER A 310 3.44 -3.51 8.46
C SER A 310 2.22 -2.66 8.10
N VAL A 311 1.05 -2.95 8.68
CA VAL A 311 -0.17 -2.14 8.49
C VAL A 311 -0.03 -0.77 9.15
N LYS A 312 0.49 -0.73 10.39
CA LYS A 312 0.65 0.52 11.14
C LYS A 312 1.61 1.49 10.48
N PHE A 313 2.63 0.97 9.84
CA PHE A 313 3.72 1.73 9.25
C PHE A 313 3.75 1.68 7.71
N ALA A 314 2.64 1.26 7.10
CA ALA A 314 2.52 1.13 5.63
C ALA A 314 2.79 2.44 4.87
N PHE A 315 2.59 3.59 5.51
CA PHE A 315 2.60 4.90 4.87
C PHE A 315 3.82 5.77 5.21
N ILE A 316 4.81 5.24 5.94
CA ILE A 316 5.98 6.03 6.38
C ILE A 316 6.71 6.66 5.19
N SER A 317 7.11 5.85 4.21
CA SER A 317 7.85 6.32 3.04
C SER A 317 7.06 7.37 2.25
N LEU A 318 5.74 7.16 2.11
CA LEU A 318 4.85 8.08 1.40
C LEU A 318 4.66 9.39 2.14
N ALA A 319 4.60 9.37 3.48
CA ALA A 319 4.52 10.57 4.30
C ALA A 319 5.79 11.44 4.16
N VAL A 320 6.98 10.81 4.15
CA VAL A 320 8.23 11.54 3.89
C VAL A 320 8.25 12.11 2.46
N ILE A 321 7.84 11.32 1.48
CA ILE A 321 7.97 11.67 0.05
C ILE A 321 6.95 12.72 -0.37
N LEU A 322 5.69 12.53 0.00
CA LEU A 322 4.59 13.38 -0.44
C LEU A 322 4.35 14.59 0.49
N GLU A 323 4.59 14.43 1.80
CA GLU A 323 4.37 15.50 2.77
C GLU A 323 5.66 16.18 3.24
N GLY A 324 6.84 15.68 2.85
CA GLY A 324 8.13 16.28 3.25
C GLY A 324 8.48 16.11 4.73
N LEU A 325 7.85 15.16 5.44
CA LEU A 325 8.01 14.98 6.87
C LEU A 325 9.37 14.36 7.24
N GLY A 326 9.87 14.70 8.41
CA GLY A 326 11.02 14.03 8.99
C GLY A 326 10.72 12.56 9.38
N PRO A 327 11.76 11.73 9.60
CA PRO A 327 11.60 10.29 9.85
C PRO A 327 10.66 9.96 11.02
N VAL A 328 10.82 10.64 12.15
CA VAL A 328 10.01 10.40 13.36
C VAL A 328 8.57 10.87 13.19
N ASP A 329 8.38 12.02 12.54
CA ASP A 329 7.04 12.56 12.29
C ASP A 329 6.29 11.72 11.26
N ALA A 330 6.98 11.16 10.27
CA ALA A 330 6.41 10.19 9.34
C ALA A 330 5.94 8.90 10.02
N LEU A 331 6.65 8.40 11.06
CA LEU A 331 6.18 7.30 11.89
C LEU A 331 4.85 7.63 12.59
N LYS A 332 4.81 8.79 13.27
CA LYS A 332 3.60 9.28 13.95
C LYS A 332 2.46 9.46 12.95
N ARG A 333 2.77 10.02 11.80
CA ARG A 333 1.83 10.25 10.70
C ARG A 333 1.21 8.95 10.21
N SER A 334 2.03 7.95 9.89
CA SER A 334 1.58 6.63 9.43
C SER A 334 0.71 5.94 10.50
N TRP A 335 1.13 5.99 11.77
CA TRP A 335 0.35 5.45 12.88
C TRP A 335 -1.02 6.10 13.01
N ASN A 336 -1.11 7.42 12.90
CA ASN A 336 -2.37 8.16 12.99
C ASN A 336 -3.27 7.88 11.78
N LEU A 337 -2.71 7.81 10.56
CA LEU A 337 -3.47 7.46 9.36
C LEU A 337 -4.01 6.03 9.40
N SER A 338 -3.29 5.09 10.01
CA SER A 338 -3.76 3.71 10.15
C SER A 338 -4.71 3.48 11.34
N LYS A 339 -4.85 4.46 12.25
CA LYS A 339 -5.76 4.37 13.40
C LYS A 339 -7.23 4.36 12.94
N GLY A 340 -8.00 3.34 13.36
CA GLY A 340 -9.40 3.16 12.96
C GLY A 340 -9.62 2.60 11.55
N SER A 341 -8.56 2.42 10.74
CA SER A 341 -8.62 1.87 9.38
C SER A 341 -7.85 0.56 9.21
N PHE A 342 -7.42 -0.05 10.32
CA PHE A 342 -6.52 -1.22 10.34
C PHE A 342 -6.98 -2.34 9.41
N TRP A 343 -8.21 -2.84 9.57
CA TRP A 343 -8.74 -3.96 8.80
C TRP A 343 -8.90 -3.65 7.31
N ARG A 344 -9.22 -2.39 6.98
CA ARG A 344 -9.33 -1.93 5.60
C ARG A 344 -7.96 -1.90 4.92
N ILE A 345 -6.95 -1.37 5.60
CA ILE A 345 -5.58 -1.33 5.10
C ILE A 345 -5.03 -2.75 4.98
N LEU A 346 -5.21 -3.59 6.01
CA LEU A 346 -4.79 -5.00 6.00
C LEU A 346 -5.42 -5.76 4.83
N GLY A 347 -6.74 -5.64 4.64
CA GLY A 347 -7.44 -6.31 3.54
C GLY A 347 -6.90 -5.88 2.16
N ARG A 348 -6.63 -4.59 1.97
CA ARG A 348 -6.02 -4.07 0.75
C ARG A 348 -4.58 -4.55 0.53
N MET A 349 -3.79 -4.63 1.60
CA MET A 349 -2.43 -5.18 1.53
C MET A 349 -2.44 -6.67 1.19
N ILE A 350 -3.39 -7.44 1.71
CA ILE A 350 -3.56 -8.86 1.36
C ILE A 350 -3.92 -9.00 -0.13
N ILE A 351 -4.83 -8.19 -0.64
CA ILE A 351 -5.26 -8.25 -2.04
C ILE A 351 -4.08 -7.97 -2.98
N ILE A 352 -3.35 -6.88 -2.77
CA ILE A 352 -2.19 -6.60 -3.62
C ILE A 352 -1.10 -7.67 -3.44
N GLY A 353 -0.91 -8.16 -2.22
CA GLY A 353 0.02 -9.25 -1.94
C GLY A 353 -0.34 -10.54 -2.70
N LEU A 354 -1.63 -10.89 -2.78
CA LEU A 354 -2.10 -12.03 -3.57
C LEU A 354 -1.86 -11.81 -5.08
N VAL A 355 -2.20 -10.64 -5.60
CA VAL A 355 -1.99 -10.31 -7.03
C VAL A 355 -0.50 -10.41 -7.38
N VAL A 356 0.35 -9.75 -6.59
CA VAL A 356 1.81 -9.76 -6.76
C VAL A 356 2.38 -11.16 -6.56
N GLY A 357 1.88 -11.89 -5.55
CA GLY A 357 2.29 -13.27 -5.25
C GLY A 357 1.98 -14.24 -6.39
N VAL A 358 0.80 -14.16 -6.98
CA VAL A 358 0.42 -14.98 -8.15
C VAL A 358 1.32 -14.66 -9.34
N ILE A 359 1.53 -13.37 -9.65
CA ILE A 359 2.42 -12.97 -10.75
C ILE A 359 3.84 -13.48 -10.49
N GLY A 360 4.36 -13.27 -9.28
CA GLY A 360 5.69 -13.75 -8.88
C GLY A 360 5.84 -15.26 -8.93
N MET A 361 4.80 -16.01 -8.51
CA MET A 361 4.78 -17.47 -8.58
C MET A 361 4.82 -17.97 -10.03
N VAL A 362 4.01 -17.40 -10.92
CA VAL A 362 3.98 -17.78 -12.34
C VAL A 362 5.34 -17.50 -13.00
N LEU A 363 5.87 -16.29 -12.80
CA LEU A 363 7.17 -15.92 -13.39
C LEU A 363 8.32 -16.74 -12.78
N GLY A 364 8.29 -16.98 -11.47
CA GLY A 364 9.26 -17.83 -10.78
C GLY A 364 9.20 -19.29 -11.25
N ALA A 365 8.00 -19.84 -11.47
CA ALA A 365 7.81 -21.18 -12.01
C ALA A 365 8.35 -21.30 -13.44
N ILE A 366 8.15 -20.30 -14.28
CA ILE A 366 8.70 -20.26 -15.65
C ILE A 366 10.24 -20.25 -15.59
N ILE A 367 10.84 -19.38 -14.77
CA ILE A 367 12.30 -19.33 -14.60
C ILE A 367 12.81 -20.66 -14.05
N GLY A 368 12.16 -21.23 -13.04
CA GLY A 368 12.52 -22.52 -12.43
C GLY A 368 12.43 -23.68 -13.42
N ALA A 369 11.39 -23.70 -14.27
CA ALA A 369 11.25 -24.72 -15.31
C ALA A 369 12.35 -24.65 -16.38
N ILE A 370 12.73 -23.42 -16.77
CA ILE A 370 13.81 -23.22 -17.77
C ILE A 370 15.17 -23.59 -17.17
N MET A 371 15.41 -23.22 -15.91
CA MET A 371 16.72 -23.41 -15.26
C MET A 371 16.89 -24.79 -14.60
N GLY A 372 15.77 -25.45 -14.23
CA GLY A 372 15.79 -26.71 -13.48
C GLY A 372 16.07 -27.95 -14.32
N VAL A 373 16.09 -27.85 -15.65
CA VAL A 373 16.32 -28.98 -16.56
C VAL A 373 17.82 -29.32 -16.61
N GLY A 374 18.23 -30.47 -16.02
CA GLY A 374 19.58 -30.98 -16.11
C GLY A 374 20.58 -30.50 -15.06
N ALA A 375 20.14 -30.06 -13.89
CA ALA A 375 21.02 -29.57 -12.83
C ALA A 375 21.82 -30.73 -12.17
N SER A 376 23.07 -30.88 -12.59
CA SER A 376 24.09 -31.58 -11.80
C SER A 376 24.53 -30.71 -10.62
N LEU A 377 25.18 -31.28 -9.60
CA LEU A 377 25.66 -30.51 -8.46
C LEU A 377 26.61 -29.35 -8.89
N SER A 378 27.40 -29.56 -9.96
CA SER A 378 28.30 -28.54 -10.53
C SER A 378 27.55 -27.40 -11.25
N THR A 379 26.38 -27.70 -11.84
CA THR A 379 25.55 -26.68 -12.52
C THR A 379 24.59 -26.01 -11.56
N ALA A 380 24.27 -26.61 -10.42
CA ALA A 380 23.32 -26.08 -9.44
C ALA A 380 23.71 -24.69 -8.92
N MET A 381 25.00 -24.42 -8.71
CA MET A 381 25.48 -23.09 -8.32
C MET A 381 25.21 -22.05 -9.39
N THR A 382 25.63 -22.30 -10.63
CA THR A 382 25.43 -21.38 -11.75
C THR A 382 23.95 -21.14 -11.99
N THR A 383 23.13 -22.19 -11.93
CA THR A 383 21.69 -22.12 -12.06
C THR A 383 21.06 -21.26 -10.95
N SER A 384 21.50 -21.40 -9.69
CA SER A 384 20.97 -20.60 -8.58
C SER A 384 21.32 -19.12 -8.71
N LEU A 385 22.53 -18.78 -9.19
CA LEU A 385 22.94 -17.39 -9.43
C LEU A 385 22.12 -16.74 -10.55
N ILE A 386 21.95 -17.45 -11.67
CA ILE A 386 21.13 -16.96 -12.78
C ILE A 386 19.66 -16.80 -12.34
N THR A 387 19.12 -17.76 -11.59
CA THR A 387 17.76 -17.69 -11.07
C THR A 387 17.60 -16.50 -10.10
N SER A 388 18.54 -16.27 -9.20
CA SER A 388 18.54 -15.12 -8.29
C SER A 388 18.54 -13.80 -9.07
N PHE A 389 19.43 -13.66 -10.03
CA PHE A 389 19.50 -12.47 -10.89
C PHE A 389 18.20 -12.23 -11.64
N LEU A 390 17.64 -13.25 -12.28
CA LEU A 390 16.41 -13.14 -13.06
C LEU A 390 15.19 -12.83 -12.18
N THR A 391 15.07 -13.46 -11.01
CA THR A 391 13.95 -13.20 -10.08
C THR A 391 13.98 -11.78 -9.53
N THR A 392 15.15 -11.26 -9.21
CA THR A 392 15.32 -9.87 -8.80
C THR A 392 14.96 -8.90 -9.94
N LEU A 393 15.40 -9.20 -11.16
CA LEU A 393 15.07 -8.39 -12.34
C LEU A 393 13.56 -8.41 -12.67
N VAL A 394 12.89 -9.53 -12.47
CA VAL A 394 11.42 -9.66 -12.61
C VAL A 394 10.69 -8.73 -11.65
N SER A 395 11.24 -8.46 -10.48
CA SER A 395 10.67 -7.49 -9.53
C SER A 395 10.55 -6.09 -10.14
N ALA A 396 11.36 -5.73 -11.15
CA ALA A 396 11.22 -4.48 -11.88
C ALA A 396 9.88 -4.31 -12.60
N VAL A 397 9.22 -5.41 -12.94
CA VAL A 397 7.86 -5.40 -13.54
C VAL A 397 6.78 -5.25 -12.47
N ILE A 398 7.01 -5.84 -11.30
CA ILE A 398 6.03 -5.93 -10.21
C ILE A 398 5.99 -4.63 -9.39
N ILE A 399 7.14 -4.08 -9.06
CA ILE A 399 7.29 -2.93 -8.15
C ILE A 399 6.52 -1.69 -8.62
N PRO A 400 6.47 -1.32 -9.91
CA PRO A 400 5.67 -0.18 -10.37
C PRO A 400 4.18 -0.30 -10.03
N VAL A 401 3.59 -1.48 -10.21
CA VAL A 401 2.18 -1.72 -9.88
C VAL A 401 1.95 -1.67 -8.37
N GLN A 402 2.82 -2.33 -7.61
CA GLN A 402 2.75 -2.36 -6.14
C GLN A 402 2.91 -0.97 -5.53
N SER A 403 3.89 -0.19 -6.00
CA SER A 403 4.13 1.18 -5.53
C SER A 403 2.96 2.10 -5.89
N SER A 404 2.41 1.97 -7.10
CA SER A 404 1.21 2.72 -7.52
C SER A 404 0.02 2.41 -6.63
N TYR A 405 -0.22 1.12 -6.36
CA TYR A 405 -1.30 0.69 -5.47
C TYR A 405 -1.15 1.26 -4.05
N GLN A 406 0.06 1.20 -3.49
CA GLN A 406 0.34 1.73 -2.14
C GLN A 406 0.14 3.25 -2.09
N THR A 407 0.59 3.96 -3.12
CA THR A 407 0.42 5.42 -3.21
C THR A 407 -1.07 5.80 -3.29
N LEU A 408 -1.86 5.12 -4.12
CA LEU A 408 -3.29 5.35 -4.23
C LEU A 408 -4.04 4.98 -2.93
N MET A 409 -3.62 3.91 -2.25
CA MET A 409 -4.17 3.54 -0.94
C MET A 409 -3.88 4.64 0.11
N TYR A 410 -2.70 5.23 0.10
CA TYR A 410 -2.34 6.36 0.96
C TYR A 410 -3.22 7.59 0.69
N LEU A 411 -3.39 7.94 -0.58
CA LEU A 411 -4.25 9.07 -0.98
C LEU A 411 -5.71 8.83 -0.60
N ASP A 412 -6.22 7.60 -0.76
CA ASP A 412 -7.57 7.25 -0.33
C ASP A 412 -7.77 7.41 1.19
N GLU A 413 -6.81 6.97 2.01
CA GLU A 413 -6.89 7.17 3.47
C GLU A 413 -6.86 8.65 3.85
N ARG A 414 -6.11 9.48 3.12
CA ARG A 414 -6.12 10.93 3.30
C ARG A 414 -7.41 11.58 2.82
N MET A 415 -7.94 11.15 1.68
CA MET A 415 -9.25 11.64 1.21
C MET A 415 -10.37 11.36 2.20
N ARG A 416 -10.33 10.19 2.85
CA ARG A 416 -11.33 9.80 3.86
C ARG A 416 -11.20 10.54 5.18
N LYS A 417 -9.99 10.89 5.60
CA LYS A 417 -9.73 11.46 6.94
C LYS A 417 -9.50 12.95 6.96
N GLU A 418 -8.97 13.48 5.88
CA GLU A 418 -8.47 14.85 5.80
C GLU A 418 -9.14 15.67 4.69
N ASN A 419 -10.11 15.07 4.01
CA ASN A 419 -10.80 15.72 2.89
C ASN A 419 -9.81 16.26 1.82
N LEU A 420 -8.82 15.44 1.44
CA LEU A 420 -7.76 15.83 0.50
C LEU A 420 -8.28 16.10 -0.93
N ALA A 421 -9.46 15.60 -1.31
CA ALA A 421 -10.01 15.70 -2.65
C ALA A 421 -10.09 17.15 -3.21
N PRO A 422 -10.58 18.16 -2.46
CA PRO A 422 -10.60 19.55 -2.94
C PRO A 422 -9.20 20.10 -3.22
N MET A 423 -8.21 19.76 -2.39
CA MET A 423 -6.82 20.21 -2.60
C MET A 423 -6.22 19.64 -3.88
N ILE A 424 -6.49 18.36 -4.18
CA ILE A 424 -6.06 17.74 -5.44
C ILE A 424 -6.75 18.43 -6.63
N ALA A 425 -8.04 18.72 -6.52
CA ALA A 425 -8.78 19.39 -7.59
C ALA A 425 -8.23 20.80 -7.86
N GLU A 426 -7.93 21.56 -6.81
CA GLU A 426 -7.34 22.89 -6.92
C GLU A 426 -5.94 22.85 -7.54
N GLU A 427 -5.09 21.94 -7.09
CA GLU A 427 -3.74 21.74 -7.64
C GLU A 427 -3.80 21.33 -9.12
N ALA A 428 -4.71 20.43 -9.48
CA ALA A 428 -4.92 20.03 -10.87
C ALA A 428 -5.46 21.19 -11.76
N ALA A 429 -6.25 22.09 -11.20
CA ALA A 429 -6.77 23.25 -11.94
C ALA A 429 -5.73 24.36 -12.16
N ARG A 430 -4.60 24.35 -11.42
CA ARG A 430 -3.49 25.32 -11.57
C ARG A 430 -2.50 24.93 -12.67
N ILE A 431 -2.66 23.74 -13.22
CA ILE A 431 -1.79 23.14 -14.24
C ILE A 431 -2.35 23.38 -15.64
#